data_dd2acda75530301260ad1797defa8b8e
#
_entry.id   dd2acda75530301260ad1797defa8b8e
#
_cell.length_a   1.000
_cell.length_b   1.000
_cell.length_c   1.000
_cell.angle_alpha   90.00
_cell.angle_beta   90.00
_cell.angle_gamma   90.00
#
_symmetry.space_group_name_H-M   'P 1'
#
loop_
_entity.id
_entity.type
_entity.pdbx_description
1 polymer ?
#
loop_
_entity_poly.entity_id
_entity_poly.type
_entity_poly.pdbx_seq_one_letter_code
_entity_poly.pdbx_strand_id
1 'polypeptide(L)'
;IIGVLVHRALDRGQLKQKLRRLSELAFRPPGASRSLHFGVSTLQRWYYQYKKHGMAGLVPRLRKDRGRGRKLGEPLRQLLLDIRREHPGASVPLILRTLERSGRIDGALVKATTVRRLFVEHGLDRAHLRPPQEQPLRLRWEAAGPNVLWHADVCHGPTLQIAGGAFPLRIHALLDDASRRVLAIWAMDNEREETMLRLLVRALRAHGRPQALYLDNGPTYSGDDLRTVCTRLDITLLHAKPYDPQARGKMERFWRTLRAGCLAFLPTTTTVPEVQQRLETFVEEHYHHVPHASLMGKSPVQAFGQGERTVLPVDQDTLEEALTLRQRRRVRNDTTLSIDGTLYELDQSYLAGQLVTVATCMLDGARPAPWVEHEGRRYPLTLCDPKRNSGRRRTHGAAPVPALPASVPFDPTALPTPPTPSSETHDDDQDDLSNVF
;
A
#
# COMPACT_ATOMS: atom_id res chain seq x y z
N ILE A 1 -26.16 30.81 -33.40
CA ILE A 1 -26.61 30.08 -34.60
C ILE A 1 -27.62 30.90 -35.39
N ILE A 2 -28.79 31.22 -34.86
CA ILE A 2 -29.85 31.95 -35.59
C ILE A 2 -29.62 33.47 -35.66
N GLY A 3 -28.67 34.03 -34.93
CA GLY A 3 -28.37 35.49 -34.89
C GLY A 3 -28.15 36.08 -36.28
N VAL A 4 -27.49 35.32 -37.20
CA VAL A 4 -27.24 35.74 -38.57
C VAL A 4 -28.53 35.94 -39.38
N LEU A 5 -29.66 35.34 -38.95
CA LEU A 5 -30.97 35.43 -39.62
C LEU A 5 -31.84 36.53 -39.06
N VAL A 6 -31.63 36.89 -37.80
CA VAL A 6 -32.54 37.78 -37.03
C VAL A 6 -32.35 39.24 -37.38
N HIS A 7 -31.09 39.65 -37.68
CA HIS A 7 -30.74 41.04 -37.93
C HIS A 7 -30.78 41.42 -39.42
N ARG A 8 -31.34 40.56 -40.28
CA ARG A 8 -31.46 40.84 -41.74
C ARG A 8 -32.91 40.75 -42.17
N ALA A 9 -33.33 41.76 -42.97
CA ALA A 9 -34.57 41.64 -43.73
C ALA A 9 -34.43 40.48 -44.74
N LEU A 10 -35.33 39.48 -44.64
CA LEU A 10 -35.30 38.32 -45.53
C LEU A 10 -36.51 38.37 -46.45
N ASP A 11 -36.26 38.25 -47.78
CA ASP A 11 -37.31 38.15 -48.77
C ASP A 11 -38.05 36.81 -48.68
N ARG A 12 -39.22 36.75 -49.31
CA ARG A 12 -40.02 35.53 -49.36
C ARG A 12 -39.22 34.37 -49.96
N GLY A 13 -39.10 33.24 -49.22
CA GLY A 13 -38.35 32.04 -49.64
C GLY A 13 -36.94 31.96 -49.17
N GLN A 14 -36.22 33.06 -48.94
CA GLN A 14 -34.81 33.06 -48.51
C GLN A 14 -34.59 32.42 -47.15
N LEU A 15 -35.55 32.53 -46.26
CA LEU A 15 -35.44 31.93 -44.91
C LEU A 15 -35.21 30.42 -44.98
N LYS A 16 -35.99 29.71 -45.80
CA LYS A 16 -35.90 28.24 -45.95
C LYS A 16 -34.53 27.82 -46.48
N GLN A 17 -34.00 28.54 -47.47
CA GLN A 17 -32.69 28.28 -48.05
C GLN A 17 -31.55 28.50 -47.02
N LYS A 18 -31.61 29.61 -46.29
CA LYS A 18 -30.62 29.91 -45.24
C LYS A 18 -30.64 28.92 -44.07
N LEU A 19 -31.83 28.48 -43.65
CA LEU A 19 -31.98 27.45 -42.61
C LEU A 19 -31.39 26.08 -43.07
N ARG A 20 -31.54 25.72 -44.36
CA ARG A 20 -30.91 24.51 -44.91
C ARG A 20 -29.39 24.61 -44.82
N ARG A 21 -28.79 25.73 -45.29
CA ARG A 21 -27.35 25.96 -45.18
C ARG A 21 -26.84 25.90 -43.73
N LEU A 22 -27.58 26.48 -42.77
CA LEU A 22 -27.21 26.41 -41.39
C LEU A 22 -27.33 25.00 -40.81
N SER A 23 -28.23 24.16 -41.29
CA SER A 23 -28.35 22.77 -40.83
C SER A 23 -27.18 21.87 -41.26
N GLU A 24 -26.49 22.26 -42.32
CA GLU A 24 -25.30 21.57 -42.85
C GLU A 24 -24.02 21.91 -42.05
N LEU A 25 -24.07 22.97 -41.24
CA LEU A 25 -22.94 23.40 -40.44
C LEU A 25 -22.94 22.73 -39.07
N ALA A 26 -21.74 22.39 -38.60
CA ALA A 26 -21.52 21.89 -37.28
C ALA A 26 -21.30 23.04 -36.30
N PHE A 27 -22.03 23.07 -35.21
CA PHE A 27 -21.92 24.09 -34.16
C PHE A 27 -21.48 23.47 -32.84
N ARG A 28 -20.52 24.10 -32.19
CA ARG A 28 -20.08 23.68 -30.86
C ARG A 28 -20.70 24.60 -29.79
N PRO A 29 -21.72 24.15 -29.04
CA PRO A 29 -22.27 24.95 -27.97
C PRO A 29 -21.24 25.23 -26.87
N PRO A 30 -21.31 26.37 -26.18
CA PRO A 30 -20.45 26.64 -25.04
C PRO A 30 -20.55 25.52 -24.00
N GLY A 31 -19.39 25.01 -23.52
CA GLY A 31 -19.33 23.91 -22.56
C GLY A 31 -19.54 22.50 -23.15
N ALA A 32 -19.81 22.35 -24.45
CA ALA A 32 -19.91 21.04 -25.08
C ALA A 32 -18.56 20.48 -25.53
N SER A 33 -18.36 19.17 -25.34
CA SER A 33 -17.14 18.46 -25.78
C SER A 33 -17.12 18.12 -27.29
N ARG A 34 -18.28 18.17 -27.95
CA ARG A 34 -18.45 17.81 -29.36
C ARG A 34 -19.29 18.83 -30.12
N SER A 35 -19.06 18.92 -31.45
CA SER A 35 -19.90 19.69 -32.35
C SER A 35 -21.19 18.95 -32.66
N LEU A 36 -22.30 19.71 -32.86
CA LEU A 36 -23.63 19.19 -33.12
C LEU A 36 -24.18 19.82 -34.40
N HIS A 37 -24.94 19.04 -35.15
CA HIS A 37 -25.76 19.51 -36.25
C HIS A 37 -27.21 19.71 -35.78
N PHE A 38 -27.85 20.75 -36.22
CA PHE A 38 -29.26 21.05 -35.88
C PHE A 38 -30.16 20.97 -37.11
N GLY A 39 -31.19 20.18 -37.05
CA GLY A 39 -32.15 20.04 -38.12
C GLY A 39 -32.86 21.36 -38.48
N VAL A 40 -33.23 21.50 -39.74
CA VAL A 40 -33.93 22.70 -40.29
C VAL A 40 -35.15 23.08 -39.43
N SER A 41 -35.96 22.11 -38.99
CA SER A 41 -37.14 22.34 -38.16
C SER A 41 -36.80 22.92 -36.77
N THR A 42 -35.66 22.49 -36.21
CA THR A 42 -35.18 23.02 -34.91
C THR A 42 -34.74 24.47 -35.05
N LEU A 43 -33.97 24.78 -36.08
CA LEU A 43 -33.50 26.13 -36.38
C LEU A 43 -34.65 27.07 -36.71
N GLN A 44 -35.64 26.59 -37.49
CA GLN A 44 -36.87 27.32 -37.81
C GLN A 44 -37.68 27.63 -36.56
N ARG A 45 -37.88 26.64 -35.67
CA ARG A 45 -38.56 26.83 -34.40
C ARG A 45 -37.85 27.88 -33.55
N TRP A 46 -36.55 27.85 -33.44
CA TRP A 46 -35.74 28.83 -32.68
C TRP A 46 -35.90 30.22 -33.28
N TYR A 47 -35.85 30.37 -34.62
CA TYR A 47 -36.04 31.63 -35.31
C TYR A 47 -37.40 32.27 -34.96
N TYR A 48 -38.51 31.54 -35.07
CA TYR A 48 -39.84 32.06 -34.77
C TYR A 48 -40.05 32.31 -33.27
N GLN A 49 -39.51 31.47 -32.38
CA GLN A 49 -39.56 31.71 -30.94
C GLN A 49 -38.78 32.98 -30.56
N TYR A 50 -37.63 33.18 -31.14
CA TYR A 50 -36.88 34.42 -30.92
C TYR A 50 -37.63 35.65 -31.47
N LYS A 51 -38.17 35.56 -32.68
CA LYS A 51 -38.91 36.66 -33.29
C LYS A 51 -40.16 37.04 -32.49
N LYS A 52 -40.81 36.08 -31.81
CA LYS A 52 -41.99 36.30 -31.00
C LYS A 52 -41.70 36.75 -29.57
N HIS A 53 -40.65 36.22 -28.96
CA HIS A 53 -40.43 36.36 -27.52
C HIS A 53 -38.96 36.82 -27.18
N GLY A 54 -38.16 37.18 -28.13
CA GLY A 54 -36.76 37.54 -27.92
C GLY A 54 -35.92 36.39 -27.37
N MET A 55 -34.90 36.69 -26.60
CA MET A 55 -34.05 35.70 -25.93
C MET A 55 -34.84 34.79 -24.96
N ALA A 56 -35.85 35.29 -24.32
CA ALA A 56 -36.72 34.50 -23.43
C ALA A 56 -37.41 33.31 -24.16
N GLY A 57 -37.67 33.47 -25.47
CA GLY A 57 -38.24 32.38 -26.28
C GLY A 57 -37.27 31.23 -26.55
N LEU A 58 -35.99 31.44 -26.40
CA LEU A 58 -34.96 30.42 -26.60
C LEU A 58 -34.61 29.64 -25.32
N VAL A 59 -35.06 30.15 -24.17
CA VAL A 59 -34.84 29.44 -22.90
C VAL A 59 -35.66 28.13 -22.89
N PRO A 60 -35.02 26.97 -22.67
CA PRO A 60 -35.75 25.69 -22.60
C PRO A 60 -36.83 25.74 -21.54
N ARG A 61 -38.07 25.47 -21.94
CA ARG A 61 -39.18 25.34 -20.96
C ARG A 61 -38.94 24.09 -20.12
N LEU A 62 -38.90 24.26 -18.81
CA LEU A 62 -38.90 23.12 -17.91
C LEU A 62 -40.15 22.27 -18.11
N ARG A 63 -40.00 20.97 -18.19
CA ARG A 63 -41.15 20.05 -18.26
C ARG A 63 -42.02 20.23 -17.03
N LYS A 64 -43.34 20.31 -17.22
CA LYS A 64 -44.34 20.44 -16.13
C LYS A 64 -44.34 19.20 -15.20
N ASP A 65 -43.82 18.07 -15.68
CA ASP A 65 -43.73 16.80 -14.95
C ASP A 65 -42.34 16.56 -14.37
N ARG A 66 -41.45 17.56 -14.36
CA ARG A 66 -40.11 17.46 -13.75
C ARG A 66 -40.28 17.18 -12.26
N GLY A 67 -39.63 16.08 -11.79
CA GLY A 67 -39.72 15.64 -10.39
C GLY A 67 -40.92 14.77 -10.06
N ARG A 68 -41.95 14.71 -10.92
CA ARG A 68 -43.12 13.81 -10.74
C ARG A 68 -42.89 12.53 -11.52
N GLY A 69 -42.30 11.52 -10.86
CA GLY A 69 -42.18 10.18 -11.45
C GLY A 69 -43.60 9.59 -11.66
N ARG A 70 -44.03 9.43 -12.90
CA ARG A 70 -45.37 8.88 -13.26
C ARG A 70 -45.64 7.49 -12.67
N LYS A 71 -44.59 6.76 -12.26
CA LYS A 71 -44.66 5.40 -11.71
C LYS A 71 -44.75 5.34 -10.17
N LEU A 72 -44.58 6.46 -9.47
CA LEU A 72 -44.67 6.52 -8.02
C LEU A 72 -45.92 7.32 -7.63
N GLY A 73 -46.97 6.63 -7.22
CA GLY A 73 -48.14 7.28 -6.63
C GLY A 73 -47.76 8.06 -5.35
N GLU A 74 -48.54 9.10 -5.03
CA GLU A 74 -48.23 9.96 -3.88
C GLU A 74 -48.11 9.20 -2.55
N PRO A 75 -48.95 8.18 -2.22
CA PRO A 75 -48.78 7.40 -0.99
C PRO A 75 -47.44 6.65 -0.92
N LEU A 76 -46.98 6.10 -2.04
CA LEU A 76 -45.70 5.39 -2.11
C LEU A 76 -44.52 6.35 -2.03
N ARG A 77 -44.63 7.53 -2.63
CA ARG A 77 -43.62 8.59 -2.51
C ARG A 77 -43.42 8.97 -1.05
N GLN A 78 -44.51 9.25 -0.35
CA GLN A 78 -44.47 9.63 1.05
C GLN A 78 -43.88 8.51 1.91
N LEU A 79 -44.32 7.27 1.73
CA LEU A 79 -43.75 6.11 2.43
C LEU A 79 -42.23 5.97 2.24
N LEU A 80 -41.73 6.12 1.01
CA LEU A 80 -40.31 6.06 0.71
C LEU A 80 -39.52 7.19 1.39
N LEU A 81 -40.07 8.40 1.43
CA LEU A 81 -39.48 9.55 2.08
C LEU A 81 -39.43 9.37 3.59
N ASP A 82 -40.49 8.85 4.20
CA ASP A 82 -40.55 8.61 5.65
C ASP A 82 -39.57 7.50 6.07
N ILE A 83 -39.54 6.37 5.35
CA ILE A 83 -38.53 5.33 5.60
C ILE A 83 -37.12 5.91 5.50
N ARG A 84 -36.89 6.79 4.54
CA ARG A 84 -35.56 7.38 4.37
C ARG A 84 -35.17 8.34 5.47
N ARG A 85 -36.12 9.08 6.02
CA ARG A 85 -35.95 9.97 7.20
C ARG A 85 -35.68 9.18 8.47
N GLU A 86 -36.44 8.12 8.70
CA GLU A 86 -36.32 7.26 9.88
C GLU A 86 -35.04 6.40 9.80
N HIS A 87 -34.65 5.94 8.60
CA HIS A 87 -33.53 5.08 8.37
C HIS A 87 -32.50 5.65 7.36
N PRO A 88 -31.80 6.73 7.71
CA PRO A 88 -30.90 7.42 6.77
C PRO A 88 -29.74 6.53 6.27
N GLY A 89 -29.36 5.48 7.00
CA GLY A 89 -28.34 4.50 6.63
C GLY A 89 -28.82 3.44 5.63
N ALA A 90 -30.13 3.22 5.48
CA ALA A 90 -30.69 2.17 4.63
C ALA A 90 -30.40 2.42 3.15
N SER A 91 -29.85 1.44 2.44
CA SER A 91 -29.63 1.56 1.00
C SER A 91 -30.95 1.44 0.21
N VAL A 92 -31.03 2.12 -0.94
CA VAL A 92 -32.24 2.04 -1.81
C VAL A 92 -32.57 0.59 -2.19
N PRO A 93 -31.60 -0.29 -2.54
CA PRO A 93 -31.92 -1.70 -2.78
C PRO A 93 -32.47 -2.44 -1.57
N LEU A 94 -32.04 -2.08 -0.35
CA LEU A 94 -32.56 -2.67 0.88
C LEU A 94 -34.01 -2.25 1.09
N ILE A 95 -34.30 -0.95 0.98
CA ILE A 95 -35.65 -0.42 1.14
C ILE A 95 -36.61 -1.11 0.16
N LEU A 96 -36.24 -1.19 -1.13
CA LEU A 96 -37.09 -1.81 -2.15
C LEU A 96 -37.32 -3.28 -1.87
N ARG A 97 -36.29 -4.06 -1.54
CA ARG A 97 -36.41 -5.48 -1.16
C ARG A 97 -37.36 -5.69 0.03
N THR A 98 -37.24 -4.83 1.04
CA THR A 98 -38.07 -4.93 2.23
C THR A 98 -39.52 -4.65 1.92
N LEU A 99 -39.81 -3.61 1.11
CA LEU A 99 -41.17 -3.28 0.69
C LEU A 99 -41.77 -4.35 -0.24
N GLU A 100 -40.98 -4.93 -1.10
CA GLU A 100 -41.39 -6.04 -1.98
C GLU A 100 -41.76 -7.30 -1.15
N ARG A 101 -40.90 -7.67 -0.20
CA ARG A 101 -41.16 -8.81 0.72
C ARG A 101 -42.42 -8.61 1.59
N SER A 102 -42.73 -7.35 1.93
CA SER A 102 -43.94 -7.01 2.69
C SER A 102 -45.18 -6.85 1.82
N GLY A 103 -45.08 -7.10 0.50
CA GLY A 103 -46.18 -6.98 -0.44
C GLY A 103 -46.65 -5.53 -0.69
N ARG A 104 -45.90 -4.51 -0.25
CA ARG A 104 -46.27 -3.10 -0.38
C ARG A 104 -45.92 -2.50 -1.74
N ILE A 105 -45.05 -3.11 -2.50
CA ILE A 105 -44.68 -2.72 -3.85
C ILE A 105 -44.51 -3.94 -4.74
N ASP A 106 -44.73 -3.74 -6.03
CA ASP A 106 -44.31 -4.66 -7.09
C ASP A 106 -42.90 -4.24 -7.54
N GLY A 107 -41.92 -5.11 -7.32
CA GLY A 107 -40.49 -4.86 -7.63
C GLY A 107 -40.23 -4.58 -9.11
N ALA A 108 -41.08 -5.08 -10.02
CA ALA A 108 -41.00 -4.83 -11.45
C ALA A 108 -41.33 -3.38 -11.83
N LEU A 109 -42.19 -2.70 -11.05
CA LEU A 109 -42.69 -1.38 -11.34
C LEU A 109 -41.82 -0.24 -10.81
N VAL A 110 -41.08 -0.45 -9.71
CA VAL A 110 -40.32 0.58 -9.02
C VAL A 110 -38.80 0.38 -9.19
N LYS A 111 -38.17 1.17 -10.04
CA LYS A 111 -36.75 1.11 -10.28
C LYS A 111 -35.95 1.91 -9.22
N ALA A 112 -34.85 1.37 -8.77
CA ALA A 112 -33.93 2.01 -7.81
C ALA A 112 -33.47 3.41 -8.26
N THR A 113 -33.31 3.63 -9.57
CA THR A 113 -32.95 4.94 -10.13
C THR A 113 -34.03 5.99 -9.90
N THR A 114 -35.33 5.60 -9.96
CA THR A 114 -36.45 6.50 -9.69
C THR A 114 -36.49 6.92 -8.23
N VAL A 115 -36.26 5.97 -7.31
CA VAL A 115 -36.20 6.25 -5.86
C VAL A 115 -35.00 7.12 -5.49
N ARG A 116 -33.81 6.86 -6.10
CA ARG A 116 -32.66 7.74 -5.90
C ARG A 116 -32.92 9.18 -6.34
N ARG A 117 -33.57 9.39 -7.47
CA ARG A 117 -33.99 10.73 -7.94
C ARG A 117 -34.96 11.41 -6.97
N LEU A 118 -35.93 10.67 -6.45
CA LEU A 118 -36.84 11.16 -5.43
C LEU A 118 -36.09 11.66 -4.19
N PHE A 119 -35.11 10.88 -3.71
CA PHE A 119 -34.34 11.26 -2.54
C PHE A 119 -33.44 12.49 -2.81
N VAL A 120 -32.84 12.59 -4.00
CA VAL A 120 -32.07 13.79 -4.40
C VAL A 120 -32.98 15.02 -4.44
N GLU A 121 -34.18 14.90 -5.02
CA GLU A 121 -35.16 16.00 -5.12
C GLU A 121 -35.55 16.55 -3.75
N HIS A 122 -35.60 15.69 -2.72
CA HIS A 122 -36.00 16.06 -1.36
C HIS A 122 -34.80 16.27 -0.40
N GLY A 123 -33.55 16.30 -0.90
CA GLY A 123 -32.35 16.44 -0.06
C GLY A 123 -32.11 15.27 0.88
N LEU A 124 -32.65 14.08 0.57
CA LEU A 124 -32.53 12.86 1.37
C LEU A 124 -31.56 11.83 0.75
N ASP A 125 -30.72 12.26 -0.17
CA ASP A 125 -29.64 11.41 -0.70
C ASP A 125 -28.48 11.29 0.30
N ARG A 126 -27.59 10.36 0.01
CA ARG A 126 -26.48 10.05 0.92
C ARG A 126 -25.53 11.23 1.19
N ALA A 127 -25.43 12.16 0.24
CA ALA A 127 -24.54 13.30 0.38
C ALA A 127 -25.11 14.32 1.38
N HIS A 128 -26.43 14.56 1.33
CA HIS A 128 -27.12 15.49 2.23
C HIS A 128 -27.36 14.91 3.64
N LEU A 129 -27.59 13.59 3.74
CA LEU A 129 -27.87 12.92 5.01
C LEU A 129 -26.59 12.55 5.80
N ARG A 130 -25.41 12.64 5.19
CA ARG A 130 -24.17 12.53 5.96
C ARG A 130 -24.05 13.77 6.83
N PRO A 131 -23.97 13.62 8.17
CA PRO A 131 -23.58 14.74 9.00
C PRO A 131 -22.29 15.33 8.42
N PRO A 132 -22.11 16.66 8.46
CA PRO A 132 -20.82 17.23 8.15
C PRO A 132 -19.81 16.55 9.07
N GLN A 133 -19.11 15.54 8.56
CA GLN A 133 -17.93 15.06 9.25
C GLN A 133 -16.99 16.25 9.21
N GLU A 134 -16.61 16.71 10.36
CA GLU A 134 -15.37 17.47 10.51
C GLU A 134 -14.26 16.57 9.99
N GLN A 135 -14.10 16.58 8.68
CA GLN A 135 -12.95 15.91 8.09
C GLN A 135 -11.77 16.78 8.48
N PRO A 136 -10.85 16.27 9.28
CA PRO A 136 -9.63 17.00 9.56
C PRO A 136 -9.05 17.44 8.23
N LEU A 137 -8.58 18.69 8.17
CA LEU A 137 -8.03 19.27 6.95
C LEU A 137 -6.96 18.30 6.41
N ARG A 138 -7.27 17.64 5.30
CA ARG A 138 -6.41 16.59 4.76
C ARG A 138 -5.53 17.23 3.71
N LEU A 139 -4.32 17.60 4.13
CA LEU A 139 -3.32 18.13 3.21
C LEU A 139 -2.78 17.02 2.31
N ARG A 140 -2.68 17.30 1.02
CA ARG A 140 -1.97 16.43 0.10
C ARG A 140 -0.50 16.42 0.49
N TRP A 141 0.00 15.24 0.83
CA TRP A 141 1.40 15.05 1.20
C TRP A 141 2.13 14.25 0.12
N GLU A 142 3.38 14.60 -0.11
CA GLU A 142 4.26 13.98 -1.09
C GLU A 142 5.71 14.12 -0.63
N ALA A 143 6.52 13.08 -0.82
CA ALA A 143 7.94 13.12 -0.51
C ALA A 143 8.66 14.15 -1.40
N ALA A 144 9.72 14.76 -0.88
CA ALA A 144 10.45 15.83 -1.57
C ALA A 144 11.06 15.39 -2.90
N GLY A 145 11.41 14.10 -3.03
CA GLY A 145 11.98 13.55 -4.26
C GLY A 145 12.03 12.02 -4.25
N PRO A 146 12.48 11.42 -5.35
CA PRO A 146 12.67 9.98 -5.45
C PRO A 146 13.64 9.45 -4.39
N ASN A 147 13.39 8.24 -3.89
CA ASN A 147 14.14 7.56 -2.83
C ASN A 147 14.10 8.23 -1.44
N VAL A 148 13.31 9.28 -1.24
CA VAL A 148 13.09 9.83 0.10
C VAL A 148 12.18 8.91 0.90
N LEU A 149 11.10 8.44 0.30
CA LEU A 149 10.15 7.54 0.95
C LEU A 149 9.68 6.44 0.01
N TRP A 150 9.76 5.22 0.48
CA TRP A 150 9.15 4.08 -0.19
C TRP A 150 7.94 3.58 0.60
N HIS A 151 6.92 3.11 -0.11
CA HIS A 151 5.77 2.41 0.47
C HIS A 151 5.90 0.92 0.17
N ALA A 152 5.63 0.08 1.16
CA ALA A 152 5.49 -1.36 0.99
C ALA A 152 4.07 -1.78 1.33
N ASP A 153 3.50 -2.67 0.53
CA ASP A 153 2.16 -3.20 0.76
C ASP A 153 1.96 -4.55 0.03
N VAL A 154 0.97 -5.30 0.47
CA VAL A 154 0.59 -6.58 -0.12
C VAL A 154 -0.82 -6.50 -0.69
N CYS A 155 -0.98 -6.90 -1.94
CA CYS A 155 -2.26 -7.03 -2.61
C CYS A 155 -2.73 -8.48 -2.63
N HIS A 156 -3.94 -8.74 -2.16
CA HIS A 156 -4.61 -10.01 -2.36
C HIS A 156 -5.10 -10.09 -3.81
N GLY A 157 -4.48 -10.99 -4.57
CA GLY A 157 -4.85 -11.33 -5.93
C GLY A 157 -5.94 -12.41 -6.00
N PRO A 158 -6.26 -12.89 -7.22
CA PRO A 158 -7.16 -14.02 -7.39
C PRO A 158 -6.54 -15.31 -6.84
N THR A 159 -7.38 -16.29 -6.51
CA THR A 159 -6.91 -17.65 -6.21
C THR A 159 -6.67 -18.37 -7.53
N LEU A 160 -5.44 -18.82 -7.74
CA LEU A 160 -5.05 -19.59 -8.92
C LEU A 160 -5.34 -21.08 -8.71
N GLN A 161 -5.70 -21.77 -9.80
CA GLN A 161 -5.84 -23.23 -9.81
C GLN A 161 -4.55 -23.82 -10.40
N ILE A 162 -3.68 -24.33 -9.54
CA ILE A 162 -2.41 -24.95 -9.95
C ILE A 162 -2.49 -26.45 -9.65
N ALA A 163 -1.75 -27.26 -10.40
CA ALA A 163 -1.66 -28.69 -10.16
C ALA A 163 -1.28 -28.96 -8.68
N GLY A 164 -2.23 -29.45 -7.90
CA GLY A 164 -2.06 -29.68 -6.46
C GLY A 164 -2.98 -28.84 -5.56
N GLY A 165 -3.78 -27.91 -6.09
CA GLY A 165 -4.78 -27.20 -5.30
C GLY A 165 -4.96 -25.73 -5.60
N ALA A 166 -5.71 -25.07 -4.71
CA ALA A 166 -5.97 -23.64 -4.76
C ALA A 166 -4.77 -22.86 -4.19
N PHE A 167 -4.21 -21.92 -4.99
CA PHE A 167 -3.07 -21.09 -4.63
C PHE A 167 -3.55 -19.66 -4.40
N PRO A 168 -3.60 -19.16 -3.16
CA PRO A 168 -4.01 -17.80 -2.87
C PRO A 168 -2.88 -16.82 -3.26
N LEU A 169 -3.04 -16.13 -4.38
CA LEU A 169 -2.03 -15.19 -4.85
C LEU A 169 -1.88 -13.99 -3.92
N ARG A 170 -0.65 -13.71 -3.51
CA ARG A 170 -0.22 -12.52 -2.76
C ARG A 170 0.80 -11.77 -3.58
N ILE A 171 0.57 -10.49 -3.78
CA ILE A 171 1.46 -9.64 -4.59
C ILE A 171 2.07 -8.59 -3.68
N HIS A 172 3.36 -8.72 -3.44
CA HIS A 172 4.14 -7.75 -2.68
C HIS A 172 4.69 -6.68 -3.62
N ALA A 173 4.65 -5.41 -3.24
CA ALA A 173 5.26 -4.35 -4.02
C ALA A 173 5.86 -3.24 -3.16
N LEU A 174 6.91 -2.63 -3.70
CA LEU A 174 7.54 -1.41 -3.21
C LEU A 174 7.30 -0.29 -4.22
N LEU A 175 6.79 0.84 -3.75
CA LEU A 175 6.45 2.02 -4.54
C LEU A 175 7.19 3.25 -4.02
N ASP A 176 7.85 3.98 -4.89
CA ASP A 176 8.40 5.29 -4.57
C ASP A 176 7.30 6.34 -4.43
N ASP A 177 7.31 7.06 -3.31
CA ASP A 177 6.27 8.04 -2.98
C ASP A 177 6.20 9.19 -3.96
N ALA A 178 7.33 9.79 -4.31
CA ALA A 178 7.39 11.00 -5.14
C ALA A 178 7.06 10.71 -6.60
N SER A 179 7.63 9.67 -7.16
CA SER A 179 7.50 9.33 -8.59
C SER A 179 6.38 8.37 -8.93
N ARG A 180 5.81 7.66 -7.94
CA ARG A 180 4.88 6.53 -8.14
C ARG A 180 5.50 5.34 -8.87
N ARG A 181 6.82 5.31 -9.03
CA ARG A 181 7.52 4.18 -9.64
C ARG A 181 7.43 2.96 -8.74
N VAL A 182 7.07 1.83 -9.32
CA VAL A 182 7.17 0.52 -8.66
C VAL A 182 8.63 0.10 -8.72
N LEU A 183 9.26 -0.07 -7.57
CA LEU A 183 10.68 -0.37 -7.45
C LEU A 183 10.95 -1.87 -7.48
N ALA A 184 10.01 -2.64 -6.95
CA ALA A 184 10.00 -4.10 -7.02
C ALA A 184 8.56 -4.61 -6.86
N ILE A 185 8.25 -5.73 -7.51
CA ILE A 185 6.97 -6.42 -7.41
C ILE A 185 7.20 -7.93 -7.45
N TRP A 186 6.48 -8.68 -6.60
CA TRP A 186 6.64 -10.12 -6.50
C TRP A 186 5.33 -10.85 -6.22
N ALA A 187 5.08 -11.93 -6.98
CA ALA A 187 3.93 -12.82 -6.84
C ALA A 187 4.32 -14.02 -5.95
N MET A 188 3.60 -14.20 -4.84
CA MET A 188 3.85 -15.24 -3.84
C MET A 188 2.54 -15.84 -3.33
N ASP A 189 2.61 -16.86 -2.49
CA ASP A 189 1.47 -17.50 -1.81
C ASP A 189 1.28 -17.06 -0.35
N ASN A 190 2.16 -16.20 0.13
CA ASN A 190 2.25 -15.84 1.53
C ASN A 190 2.50 -14.35 1.75
N GLU A 191 2.29 -13.91 2.99
CA GLU A 191 2.54 -12.54 3.46
C GLU A 191 3.62 -12.55 4.56
N ARG A 192 4.68 -13.35 4.38
CA ARG A 192 5.75 -13.46 5.38
C ARG A 192 6.71 -12.28 5.31
N GLU A 193 7.23 -11.89 6.46
CA GLU A 193 8.26 -10.87 6.59
C GLU A 193 9.51 -11.19 5.73
N GLU A 194 9.93 -12.45 5.71
CA GLU A 194 11.05 -12.91 4.89
C GLU A 194 10.85 -12.58 3.39
N THR A 195 9.62 -12.75 2.87
CA THR A 195 9.30 -12.41 1.49
C THR A 195 9.45 -10.92 1.22
N MET A 196 9.01 -10.09 2.15
CA MET A 196 9.17 -8.64 2.05
C MET A 196 10.63 -8.21 2.15
N LEU A 197 11.41 -8.81 3.03
CA LEU A 197 12.85 -8.55 3.14
C LEU A 197 13.58 -8.86 1.84
N ARG A 198 13.29 -9.98 1.21
CA ARG A 198 13.88 -10.34 -0.10
C ARG A 198 13.49 -9.35 -1.18
N LEU A 199 12.23 -8.90 -1.20
CA LEU A 199 11.78 -7.87 -2.13
C LEU A 199 12.50 -6.54 -1.88
N LEU A 200 12.67 -6.15 -0.62
CA LEU A 200 13.43 -4.96 -0.22
C LEU A 200 14.88 -5.03 -0.71
N VAL A 201 15.56 -6.16 -0.52
CA VAL A 201 16.93 -6.37 -1.01
C VAL A 201 17.02 -6.17 -2.53
N ARG A 202 16.07 -6.73 -3.29
CA ARG A 202 16.01 -6.54 -4.74
C ARG A 202 15.90 -5.06 -5.12
N ALA A 203 15.05 -4.32 -4.42
CA ALA A 203 14.89 -2.89 -4.66
C ALA A 203 16.14 -2.08 -4.25
N LEU A 204 16.76 -2.40 -3.10
CA LEU A 204 17.97 -1.75 -2.61
C LEU A 204 19.13 -1.89 -3.60
N ARG A 205 19.33 -3.08 -4.17
CA ARG A 205 20.37 -3.34 -5.18
C ARG A 205 20.14 -2.54 -6.46
N ALA A 206 18.90 -2.39 -6.90
CA ALA A 206 18.55 -1.72 -8.15
C ALA A 206 18.50 -0.20 -8.01
N HIS A 207 18.12 0.32 -6.85
CA HIS A 207 17.76 1.73 -6.69
C HIS A 207 18.51 2.45 -5.57
N GLY A 208 19.34 1.77 -4.80
CA GLY A 208 19.93 2.28 -3.57
C GLY A 208 18.93 2.25 -2.40
N ARG A 209 19.30 2.76 -1.24
CA ARG A 209 18.42 2.79 -0.07
C ARG A 209 17.55 4.05 -0.02
N PRO A 210 16.32 3.94 0.46
CA PRO A 210 15.49 5.10 0.79
C PRO A 210 15.93 5.72 2.12
N GLN A 211 15.48 6.95 2.38
CA GLN A 211 15.60 7.53 3.71
C GLN A 211 14.58 6.94 4.68
N ALA A 212 13.38 6.63 4.18
CA ALA A 212 12.33 6.02 4.99
C ALA A 212 11.53 4.96 4.21
N LEU A 213 11.00 3.98 4.95
CA LEU A 213 10.10 2.95 4.47
C LEU A 213 8.78 3.05 5.23
N TYR A 214 7.67 3.22 4.53
CA TYR A 214 6.32 3.33 5.08
C TYR A 214 5.56 2.01 4.90
N LEU A 215 5.05 1.50 6.02
CA LEU A 215 4.37 0.21 6.11
C LEU A 215 3.00 0.36 6.76
N ASP A 216 2.14 -0.61 6.54
CA ASP A 216 0.96 -0.76 7.38
C ASP A 216 1.28 -1.46 8.72
N ASN A 217 0.28 -1.58 9.58
CA ASN A 217 0.42 -2.30 10.85
C ASN A 217 0.06 -3.79 10.72
N GLY A 218 0.15 -4.34 9.52
CA GLY A 218 -0.11 -5.76 9.28
C GLY A 218 0.94 -6.67 9.92
N PRO A 219 0.61 -7.95 10.15
CA PRO A 219 1.53 -8.91 10.77
C PRO A 219 2.80 -9.14 9.95
N THR A 220 2.75 -8.92 8.64
CA THR A 220 3.90 -9.00 7.72
C THR A 220 5.01 -8.01 8.07
N TYR A 221 4.70 -6.92 8.76
CA TYR A 221 5.60 -5.79 8.99
C TYR A 221 5.88 -5.53 10.47
N SER A 222 5.40 -6.40 11.35
CA SER A 222 5.56 -6.27 12.80
C SER A 222 6.75 -7.06 13.35
N GLY A 223 7.51 -7.73 12.48
CA GLY A 223 8.64 -8.55 12.86
C GLY A 223 9.87 -7.74 13.28
N ASP A 224 10.72 -8.36 14.09
CA ASP A 224 11.96 -7.75 14.57
C ASP A 224 13.06 -7.76 13.51
N ASP A 225 12.98 -8.66 12.52
CA ASP A 225 13.98 -8.80 11.48
C ASP A 225 13.98 -7.61 10.53
N LEU A 226 12.81 -7.17 10.05
CA LEU A 226 12.67 -6.00 9.18
C LEU A 226 13.14 -4.73 9.91
N ARG A 227 12.77 -4.57 11.17
CA ARG A 227 13.20 -3.45 12.00
C ARG A 227 14.72 -3.43 12.15
N THR A 228 15.31 -4.58 12.43
CA THR A 228 16.77 -4.74 12.58
C THR A 228 17.50 -4.40 11.30
N VAL A 229 17.03 -4.92 10.17
CA VAL A 229 17.59 -4.64 8.84
C VAL A 229 17.51 -3.16 8.50
N CYS A 230 16.33 -2.54 8.66
CA CYS A 230 16.14 -1.11 8.40
C CYS A 230 17.04 -0.25 9.30
N THR A 231 17.15 -0.58 10.58
CA THR A 231 18.03 0.15 11.52
C THR A 231 19.50 0.06 11.10
N ARG A 232 19.98 -1.12 10.71
CA ARG A 232 21.37 -1.32 10.26
C ARG A 232 21.67 -0.61 8.94
N LEU A 233 20.67 -0.47 8.08
CA LEU A 233 20.79 0.25 6.81
C LEU A 233 20.47 1.75 6.94
N ASP A 234 20.24 2.26 8.15
CA ASP A 234 19.86 3.65 8.40
C ASP A 234 18.61 4.06 7.57
N ILE A 235 17.61 3.18 7.54
CA ILE A 235 16.31 3.42 6.93
C ILE A 235 15.31 3.68 8.05
N THR A 236 14.68 4.86 8.05
CA THR A 236 13.63 5.17 9.04
C THR A 236 12.38 4.37 8.75
N LEU A 237 11.94 3.54 9.70
CA LEU A 237 10.73 2.75 9.57
C LEU A 237 9.53 3.56 10.06
N LEU A 238 8.55 3.78 9.19
CA LEU A 238 7.32 4.52 9.47
C LEU A 238 6.12 3.58 9.36
N HIS A 239 5.30 3.54 10.39
CA HIS A 239 4.06 2.77 10.39
C HIS A 239 2.84 3.67 10.23
N ALA A 240 1.84 3.18 9.49
CA ALA A 240 0.57 3.86 9.32
C ALA A 240 -0.10 4.08 10.68
N LYS A 241 -0.60 5.29 10.93
CA LYS A 241 -1.47 5.49 12.09
C LYS A 241 -2.76 4.68 11.91
N PRO A 242 -3.28 4.04 12.96
CA PRO A 242 -4.57 3.38 12.88
C PRO A 242 -5.63 4.34 12.33
N TYR A 243 -6.44 3.85 11.40
CA TYR A 243 -7.53 4.62 10.76
C TYR A 243 -7.09 5.83 9.90
N ASP A 244 -5.82 5.91 9.44
CA ASP A 244 -5.40 6.90 8.45
C ASP A 244 -5.30 6.29 7.04
N PRO A 245 -6.38 6.31 6.25
CA PRO A 245 -6.39 5.72 4.90
C PRO A 245 -5.63 6.58 3.88
N GLN A 246 -5.25 7.83 4.21
CA GLN A 246 -4.64 8.73 3.22
C GLN A 246 -3.20 8.40 2.90
N ALA A 247 -2.44 8.00 3.90
CA ALA A 247 -1.07 7.59 3.72
C ALA A 247 -0.94 6.39 2.76
N ARG A 248 -1.98 5.54 2.70
CA ARG A 248 -2.07 4.36 1.82
C ARG A 248 -2.67 4.63 0.44
N GLY A 249 -3.25 5.80 0.21
CA GLY A 249 -4.00 6.14 -1.01
C GLY A 249 -3.18 6.01 -2.30
N LYS A 250 -1.84 6.10 -2.23
CA LYS A 250 -0.93 5.93 -3.37
C LYS A 250 -0.83 4.45 -3.76
N MET A 251 -0.62 3.57 -2.78
CA MET A 251 -0.61 2.12 -2.99
C MET A 251 -1.99 1.60 -3.42
N GLU A 252 -3.07 2.08 -2.79
CA GLU A 252 -4.44 1.71 -3.19
C GLU A 252 -4.73 2.07 -4.64
N ARG A 253 -4.26 3.22 -5.11
CA ARG A 253 -4.40 3.62 -6.51
C ARG A 253 -3.59 2.73 -7.45
N PHE A 254 -2.36 2.39 -7.08
CA PHE A 254 -1.55 1.44 -7.84
C PHE A 254 -2.25 0.07 -7.93
N TRP A 255 -2.70 -0.48 -6.80
CA TRP A 255 -3.42 -1.76 -6.78
C TRP A 255 -4.70 -1.74 -7.61
N ARG A 256 -5.44 -0.63 -7.61
CA ARG A 256 -6.62 -0.47 -8.48
C ARG A 256 -6.23 -0.55 -9.94
N THR A 257 -5.16 0.14 -10.34
CA THR A 257 -4.66 0.14 -11.72
C THR A 257 -4.17 -1.26 -12.11
N LEU A 258 -3.42 -1.93 -11.24
CA LEU A 258 -2.94 -3.30 -11.45
C LEU A 258 -4.10 -4.29 -11.61
N ARG A 259 -5.11 -4.22 -10.73
CA ARG A 259 -6.29 -5.09 -10.81
C ARG A 259 -7.02 -4.91 -12.13
N ALA A 260 -7.25 -3.68 -12.56
CA ALA A 260 -7.97 -3.38 -13.77
C ALA A 260 -7.17 -3.66 -15.05
N GLY A 261 -5.86 -3.44 -15.03
CA GLY A 261 -5.01 -3.53 -16.22
C GLY A 261 -4.26 -4.85 -16.41
N CYS A 262 -4.09 -5.63 -15.33
CA CYS A 262 -3.33 -6.88 -15.36
C CYS A 262 -4.12 -8.05 -14.78
N LEU A 263 -4.53 -7.98 -13.50
CA LEU A 263 -5.10 -9.14 -12.80
C LEU A 263 -6.45 -9.58 -13.35
N ALA A 264 -7.25 -8.66 -13.91
CA ALA A 264 -8.53 -8.96 -14.56
C ALA A 264 -8.40 -9.84 -15.81
N PHE A 265 -7.19 -9.93 -16.37
CA PHE A 265 -6.90 -10.68 -17.59
C PHE A 265 -6.03 -11.92 -17.36
N LEU A 266 -5.83 -12.32 -16.11
CA LEU A 266 -5.10 -13.55 -15.81
C LEU A 266 -5.95 -14.76 -16.20
N PRO A 267 -5.39 -15.73 -16.98
CA PRO A 267 -6.05 -17.00 -17.21
C PRO A 267 -6.24 -17.79 -15.92
N THR A 268 -7.31 -18.57 -15.83
CA THR A 268 -7.61 -19.41 -14.65
C THR A 268 -6.58 -20.50 -14.40
N THR A 269 -5.86 -20.91 -15.45
CA THR A 269 -4.85 -21.99 -15.44
C THR A 269 -3.42 -21.45 -15.52
N THR A 270 -3.18 -20.24 -15.00
CA THR A 270 -1.83 -19.63 -15.04
C THR A 270 -0.96 -20.15 -13.90
N THR A 271 0.34 -20.17 -14.11
CA THR A 271 1.35 -20.51 -13.10
C THR A 271 1.89 -19.26 -12.39
N VAL A 272 2.49 -19.43 -11.20
CA VAL A 272 3.10 -18.29 -10.49
C VAL A 272 4.20 -17.58 -11.29
N PRO A 273 5.12 -18.29 -11.96
CA PRO A 273 6.11 -17.64 -12.84
C PRO A 273 5.48 -16.83 -13.99
N GLU A 274 4.41 -17.33 -14.61
CA GLU A 274 3.68 -16.59 -15.65
C GLU A 274 2.99 -15.34 -15.10
N VAL A 275 2.43 -15.43 -13.88
CA VAL A 275 1.90 -14.24 -13.20
C VAL A 275 3.01 -13.23 -12.96
N GLN A 276 4.16 -13.68 -12.44
CA GLN A 276 5.31 -12.80 -12.20
C GLN A 276 5.74 -12.08 -13.47
N GLN A 277 5.89 -12.80 -14.57
CA GLN A 277 6.25 -12.21 -15.86
C GLN A 277 5.22 -11.18 -16.34
N ARG A 278 3.93 -11.47 -16.19
CA ARG A 278 2.84 -10.52 -16.54
C ARG A 278 2.85 -9.28 -15.67
N LEU A 279 3.11 -9.41 -14.36
CA LEU A 279 3.24 -8.29 -13.45
C LEU A 279 4.41 -7.39 -13.85
N GLU A 280 5.59 -7.98 -14.11
CA GLU A 280 6.78 -7.26 -14.52
C GLU A 280 6.56 -6.55 -15.86
N THR A 281 6.02 -7.25 -16.86
CA THR A 281 5.68 -6.65 -18.17
C THR A 281 4.68 -5.51 -18.02
N PHE A 282 3.62 -5.70 -17.23
CA PHE A 282 2.63 -4.64 -16.99
C PHE A 282 3.25 -3.41 -16.32
N VAL A 283 4.09 -3.62 -15.32
CA VAL A 283 4.74 -2.53 -14.58
C VAL A 283 5.74 -1.80 -15.48
N GLU A 284 6.64 -2.52 -16.14
CA GLU A 284 7.73 -1.92 -16.91
C GLU A 284 7.25 -1.33 -18.25
N GLU A 285 6.36 -2.01 -18.99
CA GLU A 285 5.96 -1.55 -20.31
C GLU A 285 4.76 -0.61 -20.30
N HIS A 286 3.86 -0.74 -19.32
CA HIS A 286 2.65 0.07 -19.25
C HIS A 286 2.67 1.07 -18.10
N TYR A 287 2.67 0.61 -16.86
CA TYR A 287 2.44 1.47 -15.70
C TYR A 287 3.50 2.58 -15.60
N HIS A 288 4.77 2.26 -15.82
CA HIS A 288 5.88 3.21 -15.72
C HIS A 288 5.87 4.28 -16.81
N HIS A 289 5.21 4.04 -17.95
CA HIS A 289 5.21 4.94 -19.10
C HIS A 289 3.92 5.74 -19.29
N VAL A 290 2.84 5.39 -18.58
CA VAL A 290 1.56 6.10 -18.70
C VAL A 290 1.62 7.42 -17.93
N PRO A 291 1.19 8.56 -18.53
CA PRO A 291 1.09 9.85 -17.85
C PRO A 291 0.19 9.77 -16.62
N HIS A 292 0.67 10.25 -15.49
CA HIS A 292 -0.03 10.19 -14.23
C HIS A 292 -0.54 11.58 -13.80
N ALA A 293 -1.84 11.71 -13.53
CA ALA A 293 -2.46 12.99 -13.20
C ALA A 293 -1.84 13.67 -11.96
N SER A 294 -1.45 12.87 -10.94
CA SER A 294 -0.81 13.42 -9.74
C SER A 294 0.64 13.86 -9.97
N LEU A 295 1.25 13.46 -11.08
CA LEU A 295 2.60 13.84 -11.49
C LEU A 295 2.59 14.96 -12.55
N MET A 296 1.50 15.72 -12.61
CA MET A 296 1.31 16.80 -13.60
C MET A 296 1.50 16.33 -15.05
N GLY A 297 1.06 15.10 -15.35
CA GLY A 297 1.15 14.50 -16.68
C GLY A 297 2.47 13.80 -16.99
N LYS A 298 3.46 13.81 -16.10
CA LYS A 298 4.66 12.98 -16.24
C LYS A 298 4.32 11.52 -15.99
N SER A 299 5.06 10.62 -16.64
CA SER A 299 5.01 9.20 -16.30
C SER A 299 5.88 8.90 -15.07
N PRO A 300 5.65 7.78 -14.36
CA PRO A 300 6.48 7.37 -13.23
C PRO A 300 7.98 7.30 -13.53
N VAL A 301 8.36 6.79 -14.72
CA VAL A 301 9.77 6.72 -15.12
C VAL A 301 10.37 8.10 -15.35
N GLN A 302 9.61 9.04 -15.94
CA GLN A 302 10.05 10.41 -16.13
C GLN A 302 10.20 11.15 -14.79
N ALA A 303 9.22 10.99 -13.89
CA ALA A 303 9.26 11.62 -12.57
C ALA A 303 10.44 11.09 -11.73
N PHE A 304 10.71 9.79 -11.79
CA PHE A 304 11.83 9.17 -11.09
C PHE A 304 13.20 9.62 -11.64
N GLY A 305 13.33 9.77 -12.97
CA GLY A 305 14.58 10.17 -13.60
C GLY A 305 14.91 11.66 -13.53
N GLN A 306 13.88 12.52 -13.43
CA GLN A 306 14.02 13.98 -13.43
C GLN A 306 14.05 14.61 -12.03
N GLY A 307 13.63 13.89 -11.00
CA GLY A 307 13.67 14.37 -9.62
C GLY A 307 15.12 14.44 -9.09
N GLU A 308 15.39 15.38 -8.19
CA GLU A 308 16.60 15.33 -7.38
C GLU A 308 16.63 14.02 -6.60
N ARG A 309 17.43 13.10 -7.09
CA ARG A 309 17.47 11.74 -6.60
C ARG A 309 18.53 11.63 -5.50
N THR A 310 18.12 11.37 -4.29
CA THR A 310 19.04 10.95 -3.23
C THR A 310 19.38 9.48 -3.50
N VAL A 311 20.48 9.21 -4.18
CA VAL A 311 20.99 7.85 -4.33
C VAL A 311 21.97 7.59 -3.20
N LEU A 312 21.57 6.77 -2.26
CA LEU A 312 22.44 6.24 -1.22
C LEU A 312 22.78 4.79 -1.61
N PRO A 313 23.91 4.56 -2.28
CA PRO A 313 24.28 3.20 -2.67
C PRO A 313 24.47 2.34 -1.44
N VAL A 314 24.15 1.07 -1.55
CA VAL A 314 24.41 0.06 -0.51
C VAL A 314 25.34 -0.97 -1.15
N ASP A 315 26.55 -1.09 -0.61
CA ASP A 315 27.50 -2.09 -1.04
C ASP A 315 27.08 -3.49 -0.54
N GLN A 316 27.66 -4.50 -1.15
CA GLN A 316 27.31 -5.89 -0.86
C GLN A 316 27.62 -6.30 0.58
N ASP A 317 28.73 -5.82 1.14
CA ASP A 317 29.16 -6.18 2.50
C ASP A 317 28.21 -5.57 3.54
N THR A 318 27.80 -4.33 3.33
CA THR A 318 26.78 -3.65 4.15
C THR A 318 25.43 -4.39 4.09
N LEU A 319 25.01 -4.85 2.91
CA LEU A 319 23.79 -5.66 2.77
C LEU A 319 23.92 -7.00 3.49
N GLU A 320 25.04 -7.67 3.35
CA GLU A 320 25.33 -8.95 4.01
C GLU A 320 25.26 -8.82 5.53
N GLU A 321 25.93 -7.83 6.08
CA GLU A 321 25.92 -7.58 7.52
C GLU A 321 24.51 -7.19 8.02
N ALA A 322 23.81 -6.32 7.28
CA ALA A 322 22.46 -5.89 7.65
C ALA A 322 21.46 -7.05 7.67
N LEU A 323 21.59 -7.98 6.71
CA LEU A 323 20.70 -9.14 6.54
C LEU A 323 21.17 -10.38 7.30
N THR A 324 22.27 -10.30 8.02
CA THR A 324 22.73 -11.39 8.87
C THR A 324 21.99 -11.36 10.20
N LEU A 325 21.10 -12.32 10.39
CA LEU A 325 20.38 -12.53 11.62
C LEU A 325 21.23 -13.36 12.59
N ARG A 326 21.31 -12.94 13.83
CA ARG A 326 22.09 -13.59 14.87
C ARG A 326 21.15 -14.06 15.98
N GLN A 327 21.18 -15.36 16.26
CA GLN A 327 20.36 -15.98 17.29
C GLN A 327 21.21 -16.83 18.21
N ARG A 328 20.96 -16.79 19.52
CA ARG A 328 21.65 -17.68 20.46
C ARG A 328 21.01 -19.06 20.44
N ARG A 329 21.82 -20.10 20.22
CA ARG A 329 21.40 -21.50 20.18
C ARG A 329 22.35 -22.35 20.99
N ARG A 330 21.80 -23.38 21.65
CA ARG A 330 22.64 -24.38 22.34
C ARG A 330 23.01 -25.47 21.35
N VAL A 331 24.30 -25.75 21.24
CA VAL A 331 24.81 -26.90 20.49
C VAL A 331 24.48 -28.16 21.27
N ARG A 332 23.90 -29.16 20.63
CA ARG A 332 23.62 -30.45 21.26
C ARG A 332 24.95 -31.21 21.52
N ASN A 333 24.88 -32.23 22.39
CA ASN A 333 26.05 -33.05 22.73
C ASN A 333 26.60 -33.83 21.54
N ASP A 334 25.81 -34.07 20.51
CA ASP A 334 26.20 -34.68 19.23
C ASP A 334 26.76 -33.67 18.22
N THR A 335 27.04 -32.44 18.64
CA THR A 335 27.47 -31.31 17.81
C THR A 335 26.46 -30.83 16.77
N THR A 336 25.18 -31.16 16.93
CA THR A 336 24.14 -30.67 16.05
C THR A 336 23.39 -29.49 16.65
N LEU A 337 22.76 -28.69 15.79
CA LEU A 337 21.84 -27.63 16.16
C LEU A 337 20.75 -27.50 15.10
N SER A 338 19.56 -27.08 15.54
CA SER A 338 18.42 -26.89 14.66
C SER A 338 18.22 -25.42 14.35
N ILE A 339 18.09 -25.09 13.06
CA ILE A 339 17.78 -23.76 12.54
C ILE A 339 16.56 -23.92 11.65
N ASP A 340 15.45 -23.27 11.97
CA ASP A 340 14.20 -23.29 11.21
C ASP A 340 13.73 -24.70 10.82
N GLY A 341 13.82 -25.64 11.78
CA GLY A 341 13.43 -27.04 11.57
C GLY A 341 14.46 -27.90 10.83
N THR A 342 15.53 -27.29 10.29
CA THR A 342 16.61 -28.01 9.61
C THR A 342 17.74 -28.29 10.60
N LEU A 343 18.27 -29.54 10.57
CA LEU A 343 19.35 -29.96 11.44
C LEU A 343 20.69 -29.75 10.75
N TYR A 344 21.57 -29.02 11.41
CA TYR A 344 22.93 -28.77 10.97
C TYR A 344 23.94 -29.40 11.93
N GLU A 345 25.13 -29.70 11.43
CA GLU A 345 26.27 -30.19 12.23
C GLU A 345 27.40 -29.21 12.24
N LEU A 346 28.08 -29.14 13.37
CA LEU A 346 29.26 -28.30 13.63
C LEU A 346 30.50 -29.18 13.82
N ASP A 347 31.60 -28.83 13.16
CA ASP A 347 32.84 -29.60 13.25
C ASP A 347 33.54 -29.46 14.63
N GLN A 348 33.33 -28.35 15.29
CA GLN A 348 33.97 -27.98 16.56
C GLN A 348 33.32 -28.70 17.74
N SER A 349 33.78 -29.91 18.05
CA SER A 349 33.25 -30.74 19.13
C SER A 349 33.34 -30.13 20.52
N TYR A 350 34.31 -29.22 20.74
CA TYR A 350 34.45 -28.52 22.02
C TYR A 350 33.31 -27.52 22.32
N LEU A 351 32.52 -27.15 21.31
CA LEU A 351 31.34 -26.31 21.49
C LEU A 351 30.08 -27.11 21.86
N ALA A 352 30.14 -28.44 21.92
CA ALA A 352 29.06 -29.29 22.37
C ALA A 352 28.54 -28.87 23.75
N GLY A 353 27.24 -28.71 23.90
CA GLY A 353 26.61 -28.26 25.16
C GLY A 353 26.65 -26.73 25.39
N GLN A 354 27.45 -26.00 24.64
CA GLN A 354 27.62 -24.54 24.82
C GLN A 354 26.50 -23.77 24.14
N LEU A 355 26.27 -22.52 24.62
CA LEU A 355 25.38 -21.55 24.03
C LEU A 355 26.20 -20.66 23.08
N VAL A 356 25.95 -20.79 21.78
CA VAL A 356 26.70 -20.10 20.73
C VAL A 356 25.80 -19.11 19.98
N THR A 357 26.37 -18.13 19.31
CA THR A 357 25.66 -17.26 18.36
C THR A 357 25.67 -17.92 16.99
N VAL A 358 24.49 -18.23 16.49
CA VAL A 358 24.29 -18.72 15.12
C VAL A 358 23.91 -17.54 14.24
N ALA A 359 24.60 -17.38 13.13
CA ALA A 359 24.35 -16.36 12.14
C ALA A 359 23.82 -16.98 10.84
N THR A 360 22.76 -16.38 10.31
CA THR A 360 22.09 -16.77 9.06
C THR A 360 21.94 -15.55 8.19
N CYS A 361 22.47 -15.55 6.98
CA CYS A 361 22.27 -14.47 6.02
C CYS A 361 21.02 -14.73 5.18
N MET A 362 20.16 -13.71 5.03
CA MET A 362 18.92 -13.77 4.27
C MET A 362 19.08 -13.36 2.80
N LEU A 363 20.29 -13.11 2.32
CA LEU A 363 20.53 -12.75 0.92
C LEU A 363 20.13 -13.89 -0.02
N ASP A 364 19.43 -13.53 -1.12
CA ASP A 364 19.16 -14.45 -2.22
C ASP A 364 20.45 -14.75 -3.01
N GLY A 365 20.63 -15.98 -3.37
CA GLY A 365 21.80 -16.50 -4.04
C GLY A 365 22.24 -17.78 -3.34
N ALA A 366 23.42 -18.30 -3.64
CA ALA A 366 23.97 -19.39 -2.84
C ALA A 366 24.03 -18.91 -1.39
N ARG A 367 22.98 -19.23 -0.62
CA ARG A 367 22.92 -18.87 0.80
C ARG A 367 24.26 -19.30 1.39
N PRO A 368 25.08 -18.41 1.92
CA PRO A 368 26.20 -18.86 2.69
C PRO A 368 25.64 -19.80 3.75
N ALA A 369 26.21 -20.98 3.87
CA ALA A 369 25.78 -21.92 4.90
C ALA A 369 25.72 -21.16 6.23
N PRO A 370 24.71 -21.38 7.08
CA PRO A 370 24.68 -20.78 8.41
C PRO A 370 26.02 -21.05 9.10
N TRP A 371 26.46 -20.14 9.95
CA TRP A 371 27.70 -20.30 10.69
C TRP A 371 27.51 -19.99 12.17
N VAL A 372 28.39 -20.52 12.97
CA VAL A 372 28.52 -20.19 14.39
C VAL A 372 29.56 -19.11 14.55
N GLU A 373 29.27 -18.07 15.28
CA GLU A 373 30.22 -17.05 15.74
C GLU A 373 30.62 -17.36 17.19
N HIS A 374 31.89 -17.62 17.39
CA HIS A 374 32.45 -17.89 18.73
C HIS A 374 33.85 -17.31 18.81
N GLU A 375 34.15 -16.52 19.86
CA GLU A 375 35.45 -15.87 20.09
C GLU A 375 36.01 -15.13 18.86
N GLY A 376 35.14 -14.39 18.12
CA GLY A 376 35.54 -13.61 16.95
C GLY A 376 35.82 -14.46 15.70
N ARG A 377 35.58 -15.78 15.75
CA ARG A 377 35.71 -16.67 14.60
C ARG A 377 34.42 -17.16 14.07
N ARG A 378 34.33 -17.39 12.76
CA ARG A 378 33.18 -17.96 12.07
C ARG A 378 33.44 -19.44 11.76
N TYR A 379 32.52 -20.30 12.16
CA TYR A 379 32.55 -21.75 11.91
C TYR A 379 31.33 -22.14 11.06
N PRO A 380 31.58 -22.59 9.81
CA PRO A 380 30.47 -22.93 8.91
C PRO A 380 29.71 -24.14 9.46
N LEU A 381 28.39 -24.12 9.27
CA LEU A 381 27.52 -25.24 9.57
C LEU A 381 27.25 -26.02 8.30
N THR A 382 27.25 -27.34 8.39
CA THR A 382 26.88 -28.23 7.30
C THR A 382 25.55 -28.92 7.60
N LEU A 383 24.79 -29.30 6.56
CA LEU A 383 23.58 -30.10 6.76
C LEU A 383 23.97 -31.41 7.45
N CYS A 384 23.23 -31.76 8.51
CA CYS A 384 23.51 -32.98 9.26
C CYS A 384 23.18 -34.23 8.41
N ASP A 385 24.17 -35.07 8.20
CA ASP A 385 24.01 -36.44 7.72
C ASP A 385 24.16 -37.41 8.91
N PRO A 386 23.07 -38.00 9.43
CA PRO A 386 23.12 -38.88 10.60
C PRO A 386 24.07 -40.11 10.42
N LYS A 387 24.20 -40.61 9.20
CA LYS A 387 25.07 -41.73 8.92
C LYS A 387 26.54 -41.34 8.98
N ARG A 388 26.86 -40.20 8.39
CA ARG A 388 28.20 -39.62 8.41
C ARG A 388 28.59 -39.13 9.81
N ASN A 389 27.65 -38.53 10.54
CA ASN A 389 27.88 -38.04 11.90
C ASN A 389 28.20 -39.17 12.87
N SER A 390 27.55 -40.31 12.77
CA SER A 390 27.82 -41.46 13.65
C SER A 390 29.24 -42.09 13.50
N GLY A 391 29.85 -41.92 12.31
CA GLY A 391 31.21 -42.47 12.01
C GLY A 391 32.34 -41.47 12.14
N ARG A 392 32.06 -40.22 12.47
CA ARG A 392 33.03 -39.12 12.48
C ARG A 392 34.00 -39.19 13.66
N ARG A 393 35.30 -39.21 13.42
CA ARG A 393 36.31 -38.95 14.46
C ARG A 393 36.19 -37.49 14.89
N ARG A 394 35.72 -37.25 16.12
CA ARG A 394 35.61 -35.93 16.69
C ARG A 394 37.04 -35.43 17.03
N THR A 395 37.45 -34.32 16.45
CA THR A 395 38.69 -33.63 16.86
C THR A 395 38.41 -32.98 18.22
N HIS A 396 38.95 -33.60 19.26
CA HIS A 396 39.00 -32.97 20.58
C HIS A 396 40.14 -31.92 20.58
N GLY A 397 39.89 -30.80 19.95
CA GLY A 397 40.63 -29.58 20.27
C GLY A 397 40.12 -29.11 21.60
N ALA A 398 40.89 -29.28 22.68
CA ALA A 398 40.56 -28.62 23.93
C ALA A 398 40.46 -27.12 23.65
N ALA A 399 39.31 -26.53 23.92
CA ALA A 399 39.23 -25.09 24.09
C ALA A 399 40.34 -24.75 25.12
N PRO A 400 41.15 -23.70 24.89
CA PRO A 400 42.02 -23.21 25.95
C PRO A 400 41.13 -22.97 27.15
N VAL A 401 41.36 -23.73 28.20
CA VAL A 401 40.70 -23.55 29.49
C VAL A 401 41.09 -22.12 29.88
N PRO A 402 40.16 -21.16 29.99
CA PRO A 402 40.51 -19.86 30.51
C PRO A 402 41.13 -20.12 31.89
N ALA A 403 42.34 -19.62 32.11
CA ALA A 403 42.95 -19.68 33.44
C ALA A 403 41.92 -19.13 34.41
N LEU A 404 41.43 -19.99 35.31
CA LEU A 404 40.55 -19.55 36.36
C LEU A 404 41.33 -18.47 37.13
N PRO A 405 40.76 -17.28 37.35
CA PRO A 405 41.40 -16.30 38.20
C PRO A 405 41.71 -16.99 39.51
N ALA A 406 42.91 -16.71 40.04
CA ALA A 406 43.37 -17.28 41.30
C ALA A 406 42.20 -17.38 42.27
N SER A 407 41.99 -18.59 42.84
CA SER A 407 40.82 -18.94 43.61
C SER A 407 40.42 -17.81 44.59
N VAL A 408 39.29 -17.20 44.34
CA VAL A 408 38.67 -16.36 45.39
C VAL A 408 38.27 -17.30 46.49
N PRO A 409 38.80 -17.17 47.70
CA PRO A 409 38.42 -18.03 48.82
C PRO A 409 36.90 -17.83 49.07
N PHE A 410 36.12 -18.81 48.70
CA PHE A 410 34.71 -18.83 48.99
C PHE A 410 34.45 -19.93 50.02
N ASP A 411 34.29 -19.52 51.24
CA ASP A 411 33.85 -20.40 52.34
C ASP A 411 32.54 -19.85 52.87
N PRO A 412 31.40 -20.49 52.58
CA PRO A 412 30.11 -20.06 53.05
C PRO A 412 29.94 -20.21 54.55
N THR A 413 30.89 -20.87 55.26
CA THR A 413 30.87 -21.08 56.71
C THR A 413 31.92 -20.21 57.41
N ALA A 414 32.67 -19.38 56.69
CA ALA A 414 33.67 -18.49 57.27
C ALA A 414 32.98 -17.44 58.17
N LEU A 415 33.39 -17.35 59.43
CA LEU A 415 32.92 -16.32 60.35
C LEU A 415 33.35 -14.92 59.86
N PRO A 416 32.50 -13.90 59.99
CA PRO A 416 32.85 -12.55 59.57
C PRO A 416 34.10 -12.08 60.34
N THR A 417 35.13 -11.72 59.62
CA THR A 417 36.34 -11.07 60.20
C THR A 417 35.92 -9.73 60.80
N PRO A 418 36.29 -9.45 62.07
CA PRO A 418 35.99 -8.18 62.69
C PRO A 418 36.62 -7.03 61.88
N PRO A 419 35.96 -5.89 61.78
CA PRO A 419 36.53 -4.76 61.03
C PRO A 419 37.82 -4.30 61.68
N THR A 420 38.86 -4.14 60.87
CA THR A 420 40.14 -3.54 61.28
C THR A 420 39.88 -2.10 61.73
N PRO A 421 40.34 -1.64 62.90
CA PRO A 421 40.15 -0.27 63.30
C PRO A 421 40.82 0.68 62.31
N SER A 422 40.09 1.56 61.79
CA SER A 422 40.56 2.66 60.96
C SER A 422 41.39 3.60 61.84
N SER A 423 42.67 3.77 61.53
CA SER A 423 43.52 4.83 62.06
C SER A 423 42.98 6.17 61.54
N GLU A 424 42.37 6.90 62.47
CA GLU A 424 42.05 8.32 62.29
C GLU A 424 43.37 9.07 62.15
N THR A 425 43.66 9.65 61.03
CA THR A 425 44.52 10.79 60.89
C THR A 425 43.63 12.03 60.83
N HIS A 426 43.66 12.78 61.93
CA HIS A 426 43.32 14.19 61.94
C HIS A 426 44.20 14.92 60.94
N ASP A 427 43.57 15.69 60.08
CA ASP A 427 44.14 16.95 59.60
C ASP A 427 42.97 17.96 59.52
N ASP A 428 43.21 18.98 60.39
CA ASP A 428 42.51 20.24 60.37
C ASP A 428 42.82 20.99 59.05
N ASP A 429 41.87 21.69 58.50
CA ASP A 429 41.90 23.11 58.28
C ASP A 429 40.91 23.58 57.21
N GLN A 430 40.02 24.45 57.70
CA GLN A 430 39.64 25.77 57.17
C GLN A 430 38.93 25.92 55.82
N ASP A 431 37.73 26.41 56.05
CA ASP A 431 37.10 27.55 55.38
C ASP A 431 37.39 27.84 53.88
N ASP A 432 36.36 27.79 53.08
CA ASP A 432 35.92 29.09 52.52
C ASP A 432 34.52 28.98 51.90
N LEU A 433 33.70 29.87 52.37
CA LEU A 433 32.40 30.26 51.80
C LEU A 433 32.64 31.08 50.56
N SER A 434 31.94 30.85 49.51
CA SER A 434 31.14 31.90 48.87
C SER A 434 30.69 31.58 47.43
N ASN A 435 29.43 31.77 47.26
CA ASN A 435 28.74 32.40 46.11
C ASN A 435 28.54 31.64 44.81
N VAL A 436 27.25 31.37 44.64
CA VAL A 436 26.33 32.16 43.78
C VAL A 436 26.48 31.93 42.24
N PHE A 437 25.62 31.27 41.69
CA PHE A 437 24.45 31.53 40.80
C PHE A 437 23.97 30.25 40.19
#